data_5440cadbc52345e661e9f804263c4834
#
_entry.id   5440cadbc52345e661e9f804263c4834
#
_cell.length_a   1.000
_cell.length_b   1.000
_cell.length_c   1.000
_cell.angle_alpha   90.00
_cell.angle_beta   90.00
_cell.angle_gamma   90.00
#
_symmetry.space_group_name_H-M   'P 1'
#
loop_
_entity.id
_entity.type
_entity.pdbx_description
1 polymer ?
#
loop_
_entity_poly.entity_id
_entity_poly.type
_entity_poly.pdbx_seq_one_letter_code
_entity_poly.pdbx_strand_id
1 'polypeptide(L)'
;MLCRCQLYTHVACTNTIDSHFEFVFGLEHTTFSYAGLHATPITHAYCTSASLESAWASGTASPADEGAVAALWLHRPAFEVTFTVKNTGGAAGTEIAQLYLHFPSSAGEPPSVLRGLQDIKVPAHGSAQGKITLSRYDLSVWDVEAKGWRNPAGQFTFSVGASSRDFRLKGTVSL
;
A
#
# COMPACT_ATOMS: atom_id res chain seq x y z
N MET A 1 -5.98 18.98 16.43
CA MET A 1 -5.38 18.33 15.27
C MET A 1 -4.74 17.03 15.75
N LEU A 2 -5.48 15.92 15.71
CA LEU A 2 -5.03 14.63 16.27
C LEU A 2 -4.25 13.90 15.17
N CYS A 3 -2.94 13.85 15.31
CA CYS A 3 -2.08 13.02 14.45
C CYS A 3 -2.38 11.54 14.73
N ARG A 4 -3.12 10.86 13.83
CA ARG A 4 -3.32 9.42 13.92
C ARG A 4 -2.09 8.71 13.32
N CYS A 5 -1.04 8.61 14.12
CA CYS A 5 0.08 7.72 13.78
C CYS A 5 -0.22 6.28 14.22
N GLN A 6 -0.05 5.32 13.33
CA GLN A 6 -0.11 3.90 13.69
C GLN A 6 0.99 3.52 14.69
N LEU A 7 0.74 2.52 15.49
CA LEU A 7 1.33 2.18 16.81
C LEU A 7 2.85 2.30 17.00
N TYR A 8 3.70 2.28 15.97
CA TYR A 8 5.15 2.36 16.12
C TYR A 8 5.77 3.71 15.74
N THR A 9 5.11 4.51 14.92
CA THR A 9 5.55 5.86 14.59
C THR A 9 4.98 6.91 15.55
N HIS A 10 4.05 6.52 16.41
CA HIS A 10 3.35 7.44 17.33
C HIS A 10 4.31 8.20 18.25
N VAL A 11 5.31 7.51 18.81
CA VAL A 11 6.28 8.14 19.71
C VAL A 11 7.23 9.09 18.95
N ALA A 12 7.65 8.70 17.75
CA ALA A 12 8.50 9.55 16.91
C ALA A 12 7.75 10.77 16.37
N CYS A 13 6.47 10.62 15.97
CA CYS A 13 5.65 11.76 15.51
C CYS A 13 5.28 12.74 16.61
N THR A 14 5.04 12.27 17.85
CA THR A 14 4.63 13.13 18.96
C THR A 14 5.79 13.81 19.67
N ASN A 15 6.96 13.18 19.71
CA ASN A 15 8.12 13.64 20.47
C ASN A 15 9.29 14.09 19.59
N THR A 16 9.16 14.07 18.26
CA THR A 16 10.25 14.39 17.31
C THR A 16 11.54 13.58 17.55
N ILE A 17 11.40 12.35 18.07
CA ILE A 17 12.52 11.45 18.33
C ILE A 17 12.72 10.57 17.12
N ASP A 18 13.90 10.64 16.50
CA ASP A 18 14.29 9.70 15.44
C ASP A 18 14.56 8.32 16.04
N SER A 19 13.88 7.32 15.54
CA SER A 19 14.17 5.92 15.90
C SER A 19 15.52 5.50 15.31
N HIS A 20 16.31 4.72 16.08
CA HIS A 20 17.59 4.17 15.61
C HIS A 20 17.42 3.27 14.39
N PHE A 21 16.34 2.50 14.37
CA PHE A 21 15.97 1.65 13.23
C PHE A 21 14.56 1.99 12.80
N GLU A 22 14.37 2.08 11.52
CA GLU A 22 13.05 2.27 10.92
C GLU A 22 12.18 1.02 11.04
N PHE A 23 10.89 1.20 10.89
CA PHE A 23 9.94 0.08 10.92
C PHE A 23 10.27 -0.95 9.84
N VAL A 24 10.40 -2.23 10.27
CA VAL A 24 10.78 -3.39 9.44
C VAL A 24 12.17 -3.25 8.81
N PHE A 25 13.10 -2.54 9.44
CA PHE A 25 14.52 -2.60 9.07
C PHE A 25 15.06 -3.99 9.39
N GLY A 26 15.64 -4.67 8.41
CA GLY A 26 16.30 -5.97 8.55
C GLY A 26 17.76 -5.91 8.14
N LEU A 27 18.62 -6.68 8.84
CA LEU A 27 19.98 -6.92 8.41
C LEU A 27 20.01 -8.14 7.49
N GLU A 28 20.47 -7.94 6.27
CA GLU A 28 20.59 -8.97 5.26
C GLU A 28 22.06 -9.32 5.00
N HIS A 29 22.34 -10.59 4.66
CA HIS A 29 23.68 -11.05 4.24
C HIS A 29 23.97 -10.83 2.76
N THR A 30 23.06 -10.20 2.04
CA THR A 30 23.16 -9.89 0.62
C THR A 30 22.52 -8.52 0.35
N THR A 31 22.58 -8.05 -0.87
CA THR A 31 22.04 -6.74 -1.27
C THR A 31 21.05 -6.89 -2.42
N PHE A 32 20.00 -6.06 -2.40
CA PHE A 32 18.94 -6.11 -3.41
C PHE A 32 18.78 -4.76 -4.11
N SER A 33 18.43 -4.82 -5.39
CA SER A 33 17.98 -3.68 -6.18
C SER A 33 16.58 -3.93 -6.73
N TYR A 34 15.84 -2.86 -6.96
CA TYR A 34 14.43 -2.91 -7.40
C TYR A 34 14.27 -2.22 -8.74
N ALA A 35 13.37 -2.74 -9.58
CA ALA A 35 13.07 -2.18 -10.89
C ALA A 35 11.64 -2.50 -11.35
N GLY A 36 11.14 -1.79 -12.36
CA GLY A 36 9.95 -2.16 -13.11
C GLY A 36 8.65 -2.14 -12.31
N LEU A 37 8.38 -1.05 -11.58
CA LEU A 37 7.12 -0.87 -10.85
C LEU A 37 5.98 -0.59 -11.83
N HIS A 38 4.96 -1.46 -11.80
CA HIS A 38 3.72 -1.29 -12.55
C HIS A 38 2.52 -1.50 -11.61
N ALA A 39 1.52 -0.64 -11.73
CA ALA A 39 0.24 -0.78 -11.04
C ALA A 39 -0.86 -0.89 -12.10
N THR A 40 -1.55 -2.02 -12.15
CA THR A 40 -2.59 -2.31 -13.13
C THR A 40 -3.93 -2.55 -12.45
N PRO A 41 -5.04 -1.98 -12.94
CA PRO A 41 -6.36 -2.29 -12.43
C PRO A 41 -6.76 -3.72 -12.79
N ILE A 42 -7.42 -4.40 -11.85
CA ILE A 42 -7.98 -5.74 -12.04
C ILE A 42 -9.44 -5.59 -12.48
N THR A 43 -9.69 -5.68 -13.78
CA THR A 43 -11.00 -5.34 -14.38
C THR A 43 -12.03 -6.48 -14.40
N HIS A 44 -11.64 -7.73 -14.17
CA HIS A 44 -12.55 -8.86 -14.45
C HIS A 44 -12.60 -9.96 -13.39
N ALA A 45 -11.94 -9.80 -12.26
CA ALA A 45 -11.82 -10.90 -11.30
C ALA A 45 -13.09 -11.16 -10.45
N TYR A 46 -13.97 -10.16 -10.32
CA TYR A 46 -15.10 -10.25 -9.38
C TYR A 46 -16.31 -9.46 -9.89
N CYS A 47 -17.49 -10.09 -9.84
CA CYS A 47 -18.75 -9.38 -10.12
C CYS A 47 -19.07 -8.41 -8.98
N THR A 48 -18.73 -7.15 -9.16
CA THR A 48 -19.23 -6.05 -8.33
C THR A 48 -20.35 -5.32 -9.07
N SER A 49 -21.27 -4.73 -8.35
CA SER A 49 -22.28 -3.89 -8.96
C SER A 49 -21.61 -2.66 -9.61
N ALA A 50 -21.86 -2.42 -10.87
CA ALA A 50 -21.31 -1.26 -11.59
C ALA A 50 -21.68 0.07 -10.90
N SER A 51 -22.86 0.13 -10.26
CA SER A 51 -23.28 1.31 -9.49
C SER A 51 -22.41 1.56 -8.25
N LEU A 52 -22.01 0.48 -7.53
CA LEU A 52 -21.12 0.60 -6.38
C LEU A 52 -19.72 1.04 -6.80
N GLU A 53 -19.21 0.50 -7.90
CA GLU A 53 -17.89 0.88 -8.44
C GLU A 53 -17.89 2.35 -8.91
N SER A 54 -18.92 2.78 -9.62
CA SER A 54 -19.07 4.15 -10.08
C SER A 54 -19.20 5.14 -8.91
N ALA A 55 -20.01 4.80 -7.90
CA ALA A 55 -20.14 5.62 -6.70
C ALA A 55 -18.82 5.78 -5.96
N TRP A 56 -18.09 4.68 -5.76
CA TRP A 56 -16.80 4.73 -5.11
C TRP A 56 -15.77 5.54 -5.91
N ALA A 57 -15.68 5.33 -7.21
CA ALA A 57 -14.80 6.08 -8.10
C ALA A 57 -15.08 7.58 -8.09
N SER A 58 -16.36 7.98 -7.97
CA SER A 58 -16.76 9.38 -7.84
C SER A 58 -16.54 9.98 -6.45
N GLY A 59 -16.01 9.20 -5.50
CA GLY A 59 -15.78 9.64 -4.13
C GLY A 59 -17.01 9.61 -3.24
N THR A 60 -18.11 9.01 -3.70
CA THR A 60 -19.30 8.81 -2.87
C THR A 60 -19.01 7.76 -1.81
N ALA A 61 -19.34 8.04 -0.55
CA ALA A 61 -19.14 7.10 0.53
C ALA A 61 -20.00 5.85 0.33
N SER A 62 -19.37 4.69 0.49
CA SER A 62 -20.08 3.42 0.51
C SER A 62 -20.90 3.32 1.80
N PRO A 63 -22.21 3.08 1.74
CA PRO A 63 -23.01 2.90 2.94
C PRO A 63 -22.44 1.73 3.74
N ALA A 64 -22.27 1.95 5.04
CA ALA A 64 -22.04 0.88 5.98
C ALA A 64 -23.39 0.23 6.24
N ASP A 65 -23.73 -0.78 5.47
CA ASP A 65 -24.89 -1.60 5.79
C ASP A 65 -24.69 -2.31 7.13
N GLU A 66 -25.77 -2.60 7.82
CA GLU A 66 -25.77 -3.30 9.10
C GLU A 66 -25.13 -4.69 8.94
N GLY A 67 -23.87 -4.80 9.33
CA GLY A 67 -23.08 -6.02 9.31
C GLY A 67 -21.88 -5.99 8.38
N ALA A 68 -20.82 -6.67 8.80
CA ALA A 68 -19.51 -6.74 8.09
C ALA A 68 -19.60 -7.29 6.65
N VAL A 69 -20.73 -7.85 6.26
CA VAL A 69 -20.95 -8.49 4.95
C VAL A 69 -21.14 -7.47 3.83
N ALA A 70 -21.70 -6.32 4.10
CA ALA A 70 -22.03 -5.33 3.08
C ALA A 70 -20.81 -4.68 2.42
N ALA A 71 -19.71 -4.55 3.15
CA ALA A 71 -18.47 -3.98 2.64
C ALA A 71 -17.53 -5.03 1.99
N LEU A 72 -17.95 -6.28 1.79
CA LEU A 72 -17.09 -7.32 1.18
C LEU A 72 -16.59 -6.93 -0.20
N TRP A 73 -17.35 -6.18 -0.96
CA TRP A 73 -16.94 -5.70 -2.28
C TRP A 73 -15.73 -4.75 -2.21
N LEU A 74 -15.56 -3.98 -1.12
CA LEU A 74 -14.38 -3.13 -0.89
C LEU A 74 -13.11 -3.97 -0.73
N HIS A 75 -13.20 -5.14 -0.11
CA HIS A 75 -12.07 -6.03 0.14
C HIS A 75 -11.69 -6.90 -1.06
N ARG A 76 -12.46 -6.85 -2.15
CA ARG A 76 -12.09 -7.56 -3.38
C ARG A 76 -10.89 -6.90 -4.05
N PRO A 77 -9.99 -7.69 -4.64
CA PRO A 77 -8.86 -7.17 -5.39
C PRO A 77 -9.27 -6.14 -6.44
N ALA A 78 -8.59 -5.01 -6.46
CA ALA A 78 -8.86 -3.91 -7.39
C ALA A 78 -7.62 -3.53 -8.20
N PHE A 79 -6.44 -3.64 -7.62
CA PHE A 79 -5.17 -3.33 -8.27
C PHE A 79 -4.14 -4.40 -8.00
N GLU A 80 -3.30 -4.63 -8.99
CA GLU A 80 -2.11 -5.47 -8.91
C GLU A 80 -0.89 -4.60 -9.09
N VAL A 81 0.00 -4.59 -8.09
CA VAL A 81 1.28 -3.90 -8.14
C VAL A 81 2.37 -4.93 -8.36
N THR A 82 3.08 -4.84 -9.47
CA THR A 82 4.20 -5.74 -9.82
C THR A 82 5.51 -4.97 -9.89
N PHE A 83 6.60 -5.64 -9.54
CA PHE A 83 7.96 -5.11 -9.59
C PHE A 83 8.96 -6.25 -9.64
N THR A 84 10.22 -5.96 -9.92
CA THR A 84 11.31 -6.94 -9.95
C THR A 84 12.31 -6.62 -8.85
N VAL A 85 12.71 -7.65 -8.10
CA VAL A 85 13.81 -7.60 -7.14
C VAL A 85 14.97 -8.41 -7.70
N LYS A 86 16.16 -7.80 -7.76
CA LYS A 86 17.40 -8.42 -8.18
C LYS A 86 18.36 -8.49 -6.99
N ASN A 87 18.87 -9.66 -6.71
CA ASN A 87 19.96 -9.86 -5.75
C ASN A 87 21.28 -9.47 -6.42
N THR A 88 21.97 -8.48 -5.86
CA THR A 88 23.24 -7.96 -6.35
C THR A 88 24.44 -8.54 -5.61
N GLY A 89 24.18 -9.28 -4.53
CA GLY A 89 25.23 -9.94 -3.72
C GLY A 89 25.47 -11.39 -4.11
N GLY A 90 26.49 -11.98 -3.49
CA GLY A 90 26.97 -13.33 -3.79
C GLY A 90 26.28 -14.46 -3.02
N ALA A 91 25.35 -14.17 -2.11
CA ALA A 91 24.59 -15.14 -1.36
C ALA A 91 23.10 -15.08 -1.73
N ALA A 92 22.41 -16.22 -1.71
CA ALA A 92 20.97 -16.24 -1.82
C ALA A 92 20.34 -15.59 -0.59
N GLY A 93 19.24 -14.85 -0.77
CA GLY A 93 18.55 -14.18 0.32
C GLY A 93 17.03 -14.08 0.09
N THR A 94 16.32 -13.65 1.11
CA THR A 94 14.88 -13.39 1.05
C THR A 94 14.66 -11.92 1.37
N GLU A 95 14.21 -11.17 0.38
CA GLU A 95 13.84 -9.76 0.55
C GLU A 95 12.38 -9.65 0.97
N ILE A 96 12.11 -8.83 1.99
CA ILE A 96 10.75 -8.48 2.42
C ILE A 96 10.38 -7.15 1.79
N ALA A 97 9.83 -7.21 0.60
CA ALA A 97 9.37 -6.03 -0.10
C ALA A 97 8.09 -5.47 0.52
N GLN A 98 8.08 -4.16 0.77
CA GLN A 98 7.00 -3.43 1.43
C GLN A 98 6.37 -2.44 0.46
N LEU A 99 5.04 -2.47 0.36
CA LEU A 99 4.27 -1.52 -0.43
C LEU A 99 3.63 -0.48 0.48
N TYR A 100 3.97 0.76 0.28
CA TYR A 100 3.41 1.91 0.95
C TYR A 100 2.53 2.72 0.00
N LEU A 101 1.39 3.13 0.50
CA LEU A 101 0.47 4.03 -0.18
C LEU A 101 0.59 5.43 0.41
N HIS A 102 0.73 6.42 -0.46
CA HIS A 102 0.65 7.84 -0.13
C HIS A 102 -0.68 8.36 -0.65
N PHE A 103 -1.54 8.72 0.27
CA PHE A 103 -2.85 9.27 -0.05
C PHE A 103 -2.74 10.71 -0.55
N PRO A 104 -3.72 11.19 -1.35
CA PRO A 104 -3.85 12.60 -1.65
C PRO A 104 -3.96 13.43 -0.37
N SER A 105 -3.47 14.66 -0.37
CA SER A 105 -3.51 15.55 0.81
C SER A 105 -4.93 15.82 1.32
N SER A 106 -5.93 15.71 0.44
CA SER A 106 -7.36 15.82 0.77
C SER A 106 -7.88 14.70 1.68
N ALA A 107 -7.14 13.61 1.80
CA ALA A 107 -7.54 12.45 2.60
C ALA A 107 -7.34 12.64 4.11
N GLY A 108 -6.40 13.52 4.52
CA GLY A 108 -6.03 13.69 5.92
C GLY A 108 -5.32 12.49 6.55
N GLU A 109 -4.84 11.56 5.72
CA GLU A 109 -4.12 10.36 6.13
C GLU A 109 -2.64 10.65 6.40
N PRO A 110 -1.92 9.75 7.12
CA PRO A 110 -0.47 9.85 7.30
C PRO A 110 0.27 9.93 5.95
N PRO A 111 1.48 10.50 5.94
CA PRO A 111 2.28 10.67 4.71
C PRO A 111 2.54 9.38 3.94
N SER A 112 2.60 8.25 4.63
CA SER A 112 2.73 6.91 4.03
C SER A 112 2.07 5.87 4.92
N VAL A 113 1.35 4.93 4.30
CA VAL A 113 0.63 3.86 4.97
C VAL A 113 1.05 2.53 4.36
N LEU A 114 1.56 1.61 5.17
CA LEU A 114 1.89 0.25 4.73
C LEU A 114 0.60 -0.49 4.33
N ARG A 115 0.56 -0.99 3.09
CA ARG A 115 -0.60 -1.70 2.54
C ARG A 115 -0.30 -3.12 2.08
N GLY A 116 0.96 -3.50 1.99
CA GLY A 116 1.31 -4.87 1.63
C GLY A 116 2.75 -5.22 1.92
N LEU A 117 2.98 -6.50 2.13
CA LEU A 117 4.28 -7.13 2.35
C LEU A 117 4.37 -8.36 1.47
N GLN A 118 5.56 -8.63 0.96
CA GLN A 118 5.82 -9.87 0.25
C GLN A 118 7.25 -10.36 0.49
N ASP A 119 7.35 -11.64 0.89
CA ASP A 119 8.63 -12.35 0.95
C ASP A 119 9.02 -12.80 -0.45
N ILE A 120 10.22 -12.41 -0.89
CA ILE A 120 10.73 -12.72 -2.23
C ILE A 120 12.08 -13.41 -2.08
N LYS A 121 12.12 -14.72 -2.35
CA LYS A 121 13.36 -15.49 -2.36
C LYS A 121 14.10 -15.24 -3.67
N VAL A 122 15.32 -14.73 -3.59
CA VAL A 122 16.13 -14.41 -4.76
C VAL A 122 17.48 -15.11 -4.66
N PRO A 123 17.83 -15.98 -5.62
CA PRO A 123 19.14 -16.63 -5.64
C PRO A 123 20.26 -15.59 -5.84
N ALA A 124 21.50 -15.95 -5.49
CA ALA A 124 22.65 -15.10 -5.71
C ALA A 124 22.71 -14.65 -7.18
N HIS A 125 22.92 -13.34 -7.40
CA HIS A 125 22.92 -12.69 -8.72
C HIS A 125 21.67 -12.88 -9.57
N GLY A 126 20.61 -13.50 -9.03
CA GLY A 126 19.33 -13.73 -9.70
C GLY A 126 18.35 -12.58 -9.56
N SER A 127 17.18 -12.79 -10.16
CA SER A 127 16.04 -11.86 -10.04
C SER A 127 14.75 -12.64 -9.83
N ALA A 128 13.81 -12.04 -9.11
CA ALA A 128 12.47 -12.56 -8.91
C ALA A 128 11.43 -11.43 -9.00
N GLN A 129 10.22 -11.77 -9.40
CA GLN A 129 9.12 -10.82 -9.48
C GLN A 129 8.37 -10.75 -8.16
N GLY A 130 8.13 -9.54 -7.70
CA GLY A 130 7.20 -9.23 -6.62
C GLY A 130 5.83 -8.86 -7.16
N LYS A 131 4.78 -9.23 -6.39
CA LYS A 131 3.39 -8.98 -6.74
C LYS A 131 2.57 -8.75 -5.48
N ILE A 132 2.01 -7.56 -5.33
CA ILE A 132 1.17 -7.19 -4.20
C ILE A 132 -0.20 -6.74 -4.74
N THR A 133 -1.26 -7.29 -4.17
CA THR A 133 -2.62 -6.97 -4.57
C THR A 133 -3.23 -6.00 -3.57
N LEU A 134 -3.86 -4.95 -4.08
CA LEU A 134 -4.60 -3.97 -3.31
C LEU A 134 -6.10 -4.09 -3.58
N SER A 135 -6.88 -3.98 -2.53
CA SER A 135 -8.33 -3.87 -2.59
C SER A 135 -8.77 -2.39 -2.67
N ARG A 136 -10.07 -2.15 -2.94
CA ARG A 136 -10.63 -0.80 -2.84
C ARG A 136 -10.56 -0.26 -1.41
N TYR A 137 -10.67 -1.15 -0.42
CA TYR A 137 -10.52 -0.78 0.98
C TYR A 137 -9.16 -0.15 1.28
N ASP A 138 -8.09 -0.70 0.70
CA ASP A 138 -6.74 -0.17 0.89
C ASP A 138 -6.57 1.25 0.36
N LEU A 139 -7.38 1.64 -0.62
CA LEU A 139 -7.40 2.95 -1.26
C LEU A 139 -8.47 3.88 -0.68
N SER A 140 -9.25 3.42 0.29
CA SER A 140 -10.36 4.17 0.86
C SER A 140 -10.00 4.82 2.19
N VAL A 141 -10.70 5.90 2.50
CA VAL A 141 -10.69 6.55 3.80
C VAL A 141 -12.09 6.53 4.40
N TRP A 142 -12.16 6.51 5.72
CA TRP A 142 -13.44 6.57 6.42
C TRP A 142 -13.96 8.01 6.46
N ASP A 143 -15.16 8.22 5.96
CA ASP A 143 -15.88 9.48 6.07
C ASP A 143 -16.80 9.42 7.30
N VAL A 144 -16.51 10.27 8.28
CA VAL A 144 -17.22 10.28 9.57
C VAL A 144 -18.64 10.83 9.43
N GLU A 145 -18.87 11.78 8.52
CA GLU A 145 -20.18 12.40 8.33
C GLU A 145 -21.10 11.47 7.55
N ALA A 146 -20.59 10.90 6.47
CA ALA A 146 -21.34 9.94 5.65
C ALA A 146 -21.37 8.53 6.25
N LYS A 147 -20.59 8.26 7.31
CA LYS A 147 -20.44 6.95 7.96
C LYS A 147 -20.16 5.83 6.97
N GLY A 148 -19.23 6.06 6.05
CA GLY A 148 -18.89 5.12 5.00
C GLY A 148 -17.47 5.26 4.49
N TRP A 149 -17.01 4.27 3.72
CA TRP A 149 -15.71 4.28 3.06
C TRP A 149 -15.83 4.96 1.71
N ARG A 150 -14.94 5.90 1.42
CA ARG A 150 -14.89 6.60 0.13
C ARG A 150 -13.48 6.67 -0.43
N ASN A 151 -13.38 6.77 -1.73
CA ASN A 151 -12.16 7.12 -2.42
C ASN A 151 -11.89 8.64 -2.28
N PRO A 152 -10.77 9.07 -1.69
CA PRO A 152 -10.44 10.48 -1.63
C PRO A 152 -10.04 10.99 -3.01
N ALA A 153 -10.50 12.20 -3.36
CA ALA A 153 -10.15 12.81 -4.63
C ALA A 153 -8.67 13.16 -4.70
N GLY A 154 -8.02 12.83 -5.81
CA GLY A 154 -6.63 13.14 -6.10
C GLY A 154 -5.80 11.95 -6.57
N GLN A 155 -4.50 12.19 -6.71
CA GLN A 155 -3.56 11.20 -7.18
C GLN A 155 -2.96 10.43 -6.01
N PHE A 156 -2.90 9.12 -6.13
CA PHE A 156 -2.19 8.24 -5.21
C PHE A 156 -0.77 7.98 -5.70
N THR A 157 0.16 7.87 -4.77
CA THR A 157 1.53 7.41 -5.06
C THR A 157 1.78 6.08 -4.35
N PHE A 158 2.32 5.11 -5.07
CA PHE A 158 2.82 3.87 -4.51
C PHE A 158 4.33 3.97 -4.33
N SER A 159 4.83 3.52 -3.19
CA SER A 159 6.26 3.33 -2.96
C SER A 159 6.53 1.90 -2.56
N VAL A 160 7.52 1.27 -3.19
CA VAL A 160 7.98 -0.06 -2.83
C VAL A 160 9.42 0.04 -2.35
N GLY A 161 9.71 -0.60 -1.23
CA GLY A 161 11.04 -0.55 -0.64
C GLY A 161 11.27 -1.62 0.40
N ALA A 162 12.43 -1.54 1.07
CA ALA A 162 12.85 -2.49 2.08
C ALA A 162 12.43 -2.09 3.50
N SER A 163 12.07 -0.83 3.73
CA SER A 163 11.65 -0.31 5.03
C SER A 163 10.77 0.92 4.88
N SER A 164 10.27 1.45 6.00
CA SER A 164 9.43 2.66 6.02
C SER A 164 10.17 3.94 5.59
N ARG A 165 11.48 3.91 5.48
CA ARG A 165 12.33 5.04 5.04
C ARG A 165 13.16 4.73 3.79
N ASP A 166 13.28 3.47 3.40
CA ASP A 166 14.02 3.04 2.21
C ASP A 166 13.04 2.71 1.07
N PHE A 167 12.53 3.76 0.42
CA PHE A 167 11.67 3.64 -0.77
C PHE A 167 12.52 3.62 -2.03
N ARG A 168 12.57 2.48 -2.71
CA ARG A 168 13.42 2.25 -3.89
C ARG A 168 12.68 2.47 -5.21
N LEU A 169 11.37 2.26 -5.23
CA LEU A 169 10.52 2.52 -6.39
C LEU A 169 9.35 3.41 -5.99
N LYS A 170 8.95 4.29 -6.92
CA LYS A 170 7.76 5.13 -6.80
C LYS A 170 6.99 5.13 -8.11
N GLY A 171 5.66 5.06 -8.01
CA GLY A 171 4.74 5.16 -9.12
C GLY A 171 3.46 5.87 -8.70
N THR A 172 2.71 6.37 -9.66
CA THR A 172 1.45 7.08 -9.41
C THR A 172 0.31 6.40 -10.13
N VAL A 173 -0.87 6.45 -9.53
CA VAL A 173 -2.13 6.04 -10.14
C VAL A 173 -3.20 7.09 -9.88
N SER A 174 -3.98 7.37 -10.91
CA SER A 174 -5.25 8.10 -10.79
C SER A 174 -6.38 7.09 -10.90
N LEU A 175 -7.35 7.18 -10.00
CA LEU A 175 -8.54 6.33 -9.95
C LEU A 175 -9.68 7.01 -10.68
#